data_77ca5da25525b0c0536e9acd9a81696e
#
_entry.id   77ca5da25525b0c0536e9acd9a81696e
#
_cell.length_a   1.000
_cell.length_b   1.000
_cell.length_c   1.000
_cell.angle_alpha   90.00
_cell.angle_beta   90.00
_cell.angle_gamma   90.00
#
_symmetry.space_group_name_H-M   'P 1'
#
loop_
_entity.id
_entity.type
_entity.pdbx_description
1 polymer ?
#
loop_
_entity_poly.entity_id
_entity_poly.type
_entity_poly.pdbx_seq_one_letter_code
_entity_poly.pdbx_strand_id
1 'polypeptide(L)'
;LYNSIQEAMRDKEPYDIVIMDIDLPDGNGIKFSKQINVFSPHTIIIFLTSYEDYVSDVYDTEHIYFILKKNYQKYLPHALSLANEALNKQRRASLKIFWNKEEYNILQKDIFYMERQLRTTMIMTPTQTYSTSEKLADLLERLEDSFALCHRSYIINLKMVQEITKDSALLVDGTSIPISRRYYSSLKDKINNLIP
;
A
#
# COMPACT_ATOMS: atom_id res chain seq x y z
N LEU A 1 22.58 -3.90 -9.92
CA LEU A 1 23.07 -5.14 -9.35
C LEU A 1 24.02 -4.81 -8.21
N TYR A 2 23.86 -5.44 -7.06
CA TYR A 2 24.67 -5.25 -5.87
C TYR A 2 25.33 -6.56 -5.49
N ASN A 3 26.55 -6.48 -5.00
CA ASN A 3 27.31 -7.66 -4.61
C ASN A 3 27.25 -7.92 -3.09
N SER A 4 26.64 -7.01 -2.33
CA SER A 4 26.53 -7.11 -0.87
C SER A 4 25.32 -6.35 -0.35
N ILE A 5 24.89 -6.68 0.89
CA ILE A 5 23.84 -5.96 1.62
C ILE A 5 24.26 -4.52 1.87
N GLN A 6 25.51 -4.30 2.26
CA GLN A 6 26.03 -2.95 2.55
C GLN A 6 26.01 -2.05 1.30
N GLU A 7 26.30 -2.61 0.13
CA GLU A 7 26.22 -1.88 -1.12
C GLU A 7 24.78 -1.50 -1.46
N ALA A 8 23.84 -2.43 -1.32
CA ALA A 8 22.42 -2.19 -1.56
C ALA A 8 21.82 -1.14 -0.59
N MET A 9 22.24 -1.14 0.67
CA MET A 9 21.78 -0.17 1.69
C MET A 9 22.28 1.26 1.48
N ARG A 10 23.27 1.50 0.65
CA ARG A 10 23.72 2.87 0.29
C ARG A 10 22.76 3.57 -0.65
N ASP A 11 22.00 2.81 -1.41
CA ASP A 11 20.97 3.35 -2.25
C ASP A 11 19.76 3.75 -1.37
N LYS A 12 19.30 4.98 -1.52
CA LYS A 12 18.21 5.53 -0.69
C LYS A 12 16.83 5.34 -1.33
N GLU A 13 16.80 4.97 -2.60
CA GLU A 13 15.56 4.77 -3.31
C GLU A 13 14.98 3.37 -3.01
N PRO A 14 13.69 3.27 -2.67
CA PRO A 14 13.05 1.97 -2.48
C PRO A 14 12.92 1.24 -3.82
N TYR A 15 13.15 -0.06 -3.80
CA TYR A 15 12.99 -0.91 -4.99
C TYR A 15 11.57 -1.45 -5.09
N ASP A 16 11.00 -1.48 -6.30
CA ASP A 16 9.72 -2.15 -6.55
C ASP A 16 9.86 -3.68 -6.41
N ILE A 17 10.94 -4.25 -6.98
CA ILE A 17 11.23 -5.69 -6.96
C ILE A 17 12.69 -5.90 -6.57
N VAL A 18 12.93 -6.84 -5.66
CA VAL A 18 14.27 -7.30 -5.28
C VAL A 18 14.39 -8.78 -5.59
N ILE A 19 15.41 -9.15 -6.38
CA ILE A 19 15.82 -10.53 -6.53
C ILE A 19 16.97 -10.76 -5.56
N MET A 20 16.73 -11.57 -4.52
CA MET A 20 17.59 -11.75 -3.37
C MET A 20 18.27 -13.10 -3.37
N ASP A 21 19.61 -13.10 -3.37
CA ASP A 21 20.36 -14.30 -3.00
C ASP A 21 20.35 -14.46 -1.47
N ILE A 22 20.29 -15.68 -1.02
CA ILE A 22 20.27 -15.99 0.42
C ILE A 22 21.68 -15.93 1.01
N ASP A 23 22.66 -16.44 0.27
CA ASP A 23 24.06 -16.48 0.72
C ASP A 23 24.84 -15.31 0.11
N LEU A 24 24.97 -14.24 0.88
CA LEU A 24 25.67 -13.03 0.50
C LEU A 24 26.99 -12.90 1.27
N PRO A 25 28.02 -12.29 0.68
CA PRO A 25 29.36 -12.19 1.29
C PRO A 25 29.38 -11.54 2.67
N ASP A 26 28.42 -10.65 2.93
CA ASP A 26 28.32 -9.85 4.16
C ASP A 26 27.08 -10.17 5.01
N GLY A 27 26.34 -11.26 4.67
CA GLY A 27 25.20 -11.64 5.48
C GLY A 27 24.23 -12.62 4.83
N ASN A 28 23.10 -12.80 5.50
CA ASN A 28 22.03 -13.70 5.07
C ASN A 28 20.88 -12.90 4.47
N GLY A 29 20.55 -13.20 3.20
CA GLY A 29 19.48 -12.54 2.44
C GLY A 29 18.09 -12.67 3.06
N ILE A 30 17.79 -13.77 3.79
CA ILE A 30 16.50 -13.93 4.50
C ILE A 30 16.38 -12.90 5.64
N LYS A 31 17.45 -12.72 6.43
CA LYS A 31 17.47 -11.71 7.49
C LYS A 31 17.34 -10.30 6.91
N PHE A 32 18.00 -10.03 5.79
CA PHE A 32 17.88 -8.73 5.13
C PHE A 32 16.48 -8.53 4.53
N SER A 33 15.86 -9.55 3.98
CA SER A 33 14.50 -9.50 3.46
C SER A 33 13.49 -9.18 4.57
N LYS A 34 13.65 -9.69 5.79
CA LYS A 34 12.83 -9.30 6.96
C LYS A 34 12.96 -7.81 7.28
N GLN A 35 14.14 -7.23 7.13
CA GLN A 35 14.34 -5.79 7.29
C GLN A 35 13.65 -5.00 6.17
N ILE A 36 13.79 -5.44 4.90
CA ILE A 36 13.09 -4.83 3.77
C ILE A 36 11.57 -4.86 4.00
N ASN A 37 10.99 -5.97 4.45
CA ASN A 37 9.55 -6.06 4.74
C ASN A 37 9.09 -5.03 5.79
N VAL A 38 9.97 -4.62 6.72
CA VAL A 38 9.67 -3.58 7.72
C VAL A 38 9.83 -2.16 7.15
N PHE A 39 10.96 -1.88 6.46
CA PHE A 39 11.28 -0.53 6.00
C PHE A 39 10.63 -0.16 4.67
N SER A 40 10.40 -1.14 3.81
CA SER A 40 9.78 -1.01 2.49
C SER A 40 8.77 -2.13 2.27
N PRO A 41 7.62 -2.14 2.97
CA PRO A 41 6.65 -3.24 2.93
C PRO A 41 6.00 -3.45 1.55
N HIS A 42 6.26 -2.55 0.60
CA HIS A 42 5.77 -2.64 -0.78
C HIS A 42 6.77 -3.29 -1.74
N THR A 43 8.03 -3.47 -1.31
CA THR A 43 9.04 -4.13 -2.11
C THR A 43 8.72 -5.62 -2.25
N ILE A 44 8.59 -6.07 -3.48
CA ILE A 44 8.31 -7.48 -3.78
C ILE A 44 9.63 -8.24 -3.81
N ILE A 45 9.72 -9.31 -3.04
CA ILE A 45 10.95 -10.11 -2.91
C ILE A 45 10.79 -11.43 -3.68
N ILE A 46 11.79 -11.74 -4.50
CA ILE A 46 11.96 -13.04 -5.16
C ILE A 46 13.30 -13.60 -4.68
N PHE A 47 13.29 -14.78 -4.05
CA PHE A 47 14.54 -15.43 -3.70
C PHE A 47 15.12 -16.19 -4.89
N LEU A 48 16.43 -16.05 -5.11
CA LEU A 48 17.20 -16.76 -6.13
C LEU A 48 18.48 -17.30 -5.50
N THR A 49 18.52 -18.58 -5.15
CA THR A 49 19.63 -19.18 -4.40
C THR A 49 20.09 -20.52 -4.98
N SER A 50 21.31 -20.91 -4.66
CA SER A 50 21.85 -22.24 -4.98
C SER A 50 21.45 -23.32 -3.98
N TYR A 51 20.92 -22.96 -2.80
CA TYR A 51 20.70 -23.86 -1.68
C TYR A 51 19.22 -24.22 -1.52
N GLU A 52 18.93 -25.52 -1.41
CA GLU A 52 17.57 -26.05 -1.21
C GLU A 52 17.16 -26.02 0.26
N ASP A 53 18.10 -26.03 1.18
CA ASP A 53 17.86 -26.17 2.63
C ASP A 53 17.11 -24.95 3.23
N TYR A 54 17.15 -23.81 2.57
CA TYR A 54 16.50 -22.59 3.03
C TYR A 54 15.02 -22.47 2.67
N VAL A 55 14.44 -23.45 1.96
CA VAL A 55 13.02 -23.40 1.55
C VAL A 55 12.09 -23.20 2.76
N SER A 56 12.41 -23.80 3.90
CA SER A 56 11.59 -23.63 5.13
C SER A 56 11.75 -22.25 5.75
N ASP A 57 12.96 -21.67 5.69
CA ASP A 57 13.28 -20.42 6.40
C ASP A 57 12.70 -19.18 5.69
N VAL A 58 12.46 -19.26 4.38
CA VAL A 58 11.89 -18.15 3.61
C VAL A 58 10.42 -17.93 3.92
N TYR A 59 9.69 -18.93 4.43
CA TYR A 59 8.28 -18.78 4.82
C TYR A 59 8.07 -17.78 5.97
N ASP A 60 9.12 -17.45 6.73
CA ASP A 60 9.10 -16.40 7.74
C ASP A 60 9.22 -14.99 7.18
N THR A 61 9.29 -14.83 5.86
CA THR A 61 9.39 -13.54 5.16
C THR A 61 8.25 -13.36 4.18
N GLU A 62 7.81 -12.13 3.97
CA GLU A 62 6.91 -11.81 2.86
C GLU A 62 7.72 -11.82 1.57
N HIS A 63 7.49 -12.80 0.72
CA HIS A 63 8.09 -12.94 -0.61
C HIS A 63 7.08 -13.54 -1.58
N ILE A 64 7.31 -13.33 -2.90
CA ILE A 64 6.36 -13.81 -3.90
C ILE A 64 6.78 -15.12 -4.54
N TYR A 65 8.07 -15.40 -4.62
CA TYR A 65 8.58 -16.59 -5.27
C TYR A 65 9.96 -17.00 -4.74
N PHE A 66 10.26 -18.31 -4.82
CA PHE A 66 11.56 -18.89 -4.50
C PHE A 66 12.08 -19.68 -5.72
N ILE A 67 13.30 -19.39 -6.15
CA ILE A 67 13.92 -19.99 -7.33
C ILE A 67 15.28 -20.57 -6.98
N LEU A 68 15.49 -21.83 -7.32
CA LEU A 68 16.83 -22.40 -7.32
C LEU A 68 17.61 -21.93 -8.56
N LYS A 69 18.85 -21.47 -8.38
CA LYS A 69 19.69 -20.95 -9.47
C LYS A 69 19.83 -21.95 -10.62
N LYS A 70 19.86 -23.26 -10.36
CA LYS A 70 19.91 -24.29 -11.42
C LYS A 70 18.68 -24.26 -12.34
N ASN A 71 17.56 -23.65 -11.90
CA ASN A 71 16.29 -23.64 -12.63
C ASN A 71 15.84 -22.21 -13.02
N TYR A 72 16.72 -21.20 -12.88
CA TYR A 72 16.31 -19.79 -13.01
C TYR A 72 15.74 -19.47 -14.40
N GLN A 73 16.29 -20.01 -15.47
CA GLN A 73 15.79 -19.76 -16.83
C GLN A 73 14.34 -20.17 -17.02
N LYS A 74 13.90 -21.22 -16.34
CA LYS A 74 12.54 -21.75 -16.41
C LYS A 74 11.56 -20.93 -15.55
N TYR A 75 11.95 -20.56 -14.34
CA TYR A 75 11.01 -20.01 -13.35
C TYR A 75 11.08 -18.50 -13.18
N LEU A 76 12.19 -17.83 -13.53
CA LEU A 76 12.32 -16.38 -13.39
C LEU A 76 11.29 -15.59 -14.21
N PRO A 77 10.98 -15.96 -15.48
CA PRO A 77 9.94 -15.25 -16.22
C PRO A 77 8.56 -15.31 -15.54
N HIS A 78 8.20 -16.47 -14.99
CA HIS A 78 6.94 -16.63 -14.25
C HIS A 78 6.93 -15.82 -12.95
N ALA A 79 8.03 -15.87 -12.17
CA ALA A 79 8.14 -15.09 -10.94
C ALA A 79 8.06 -13.58 -11.20
N LEU A 80 8.68 -13.09 -12.27
CA LEU A 80 8.57 -11.68 -12.68
C LEU A 80 7.17 -11.31 -13.14
N SER A 81 6.43 -12.21 -13.81
CA SER A 81 5.02 -12.00 -14.14
C SER A 81 4.18 -11.83 -12.89
N LEU A 82 4.33 -12.72 -11.91
CA LEU A 82 3.62 -12.61 -10.62
C LEU A 82 3.99 -11.32 -9.87
N ALA A 83 5.28 -10.96 -9.87
CA ALA A 83 5.73 -9.71 -9.25
C ALA A 83 5.12 -8.48 -9.93
N ASN A 84 5.06 -8.47 -11.26
CA ASN A 84 4.43 -7.37 -11.99
C ASN A 84 2.92 -7.28 -11.74
N GLU A 85 2.22 -8.40 -11.65
CA GLU A 85 0.80 -8.44 -11.27
C GLU A 85 0.58 -7.87 -9.86
N ALA A 86 1.42 -8.29 -8.90
CA ALA A 86 1.38 -7.78 -7.52
C ALA A 86 1.66 -6.26 -7.47
N LEU A 87 2.67 -5.76 -8.20
CA LEU A 87 2.95 -4.33 -8.32
C LEU A 87 1.78 -3.56 -8.92
N ASN A 88 1.17 -4.07 -9.98
CA ASN A 88 0.02 -3.42 -10.58
C ASN A 88 -1.17 -3.37 -9.62
N LYS A 89 -1.37 -4.43 -8.82
CA LYS A 89 -2.39 -4.44 -7.77
C LYS A 89 -2.07 -3.42 -6.67
N GLN A 90 -0.81 -3.34 -6.22
CA GLN A 90 -0.38 -2.34 -5.24
C GLN A 90 -0.54 -0.91 -5.77
N ARG A 91 -0.13 -0.64 -7.02
CA ARG A 91 -0.27 0.67 -7.67
C ARG A 91 -1.73 1.09 -7.80
N ARG A 92 -2.63 0.18 -8.15
CA ARG A 92 -4.09 0.43 -8.18
C ARG A 92 -4.64 0.69 -6.78
N ALA A 93 -4.08 0.02 -5.76
CA ALA A 93 -4.48 0.18 -4.37
C ALA A 93 -3.82 1.39 -3.68
N SER A 94 -3.01 2.19 -4.37
CA SER A 94 -2.39 3.40 -3.84
C SER A 94 -2.95 4.66 -4.47
N LEU A 95 -2.99 5.72 -3.66
CA LEU A 95 -3.29 7.08 -4.10
C LEU A 95 -1.99 7.87 -4.19
N LYS A 96 -1.62 8.29 -5.41
CA LYS A 96 -0.48 9.16 -5.66
C LYS A 96 -0.89 10.61 -5.52
N ILE A 97 -0.17 11.37 -4.71
CA ILE A 97 -0.37 12.81 -4.55
C ILE A 97 0.95 13.56 -4.61
N PHE A 98 0.88 14.87 -4.86
CA PHE A 98 2.04 15.78 -4.82
C PHE A 98 1.80 16.87 -3.77
N TRP A 99 2.84 17.11 -2.93
CA TRP A 99 2.85 18.20 -1.97
C TRP A 99 4.27 18.74 -1.81
N ASN A 100 4.45 20.05 -1.85
CA ASN A 100 5.75 20.73 -1.72
C ASN A 100 6.84 20.18 -2.67
N LYS A 101 6.47 19.81 -3.90
CA LYS A 101 7.33 19.20 -4.94
C LYS A 101 7.77 17.75 -4.63
N GLU A 102 7.28 17.15 -3.58
CA GLU A 102 7.49 15.74 -3.26
C GLU A 102 6.29 14.90 -3.70
N GLU A 103 6.58 13.68 -4.09
CA GLU A 103 5.58 12.68 -4.45
C GLU A 103 5.33 11.74 -3.27
N TYR A 104 4.06 11.51 -2.96
CA TYR A 104 3.64 10.57 -1.94
C TYR A 104 2.73 9.50 -2.54
N ASN A 105 3.02 8.23 -2.23
CA ASN A 105 2.19 7.09 -2.58
C ASN A 105 1.54 6.54 -1.30
N ILE A 106 0.25 6.76 -1.13
CA ILE A 106 -0.51 6.40 0.07
C ILE A 106 -1.35 5.17 -0.24
N LEU A 107 -1.20 4.09 0.51
CA LEU A 107 -2.09 2.95 0.35
C LEU A 107 -3.52 3.33 0.70
N GLN A 108 -4.44 3.06 -0.20
CA GLN A 108 -5.84 3.42 -0.01
C GLN A 108 -6.45 2.71 1.22
N LYS A 109 -6.00 1.48 1.51
CA LYS A 109 -6.44 0.75 2.71
C LYS A 109 -6.11 1.46 4.03
N ASP A 110 -5.06 2.31 4.05
CA ASP A 110 -4.62 3.04 5.24
C ASP A 110 -5.29 4.42 5.35
N ILE A 111 -6.02 4.88 4.34
CA ILE A 111 -6.72 6.15 4.38
C ILE A 111 -8.04 5.97 5.13
N PHE A 112 -8.22 6.74 6.22
CA PHE A 112 -9.45 6.77 6.98
C PHE A 112 -10.48 7.70 6.36
N TYR A 113 -10.05 8.94 6.12
CA TYR A 113 -10.86 9.97 5.48
C TYR A 113 -9.99 11.08 4.89
N MET A 114 -10.61 11.92 4.11
CA MET A 114 -10.01 13.14 3.57
C MET A 114 -10.88 14.34 3.93
N GLU A 115 -10.24 15.44 4.31
CA GLU A 115 -10.89 16.68 4.63
C GLU A 115 -10.38 17.82 3.78
N ARG A 116 -11.29 18.57 3.15
CA ARG A 116 -10.97 19.78 2.43
C ARG A 116 -11.04 20.99 3.35
N GLN A 117 -9.90 21.59 3.63
CA GLN A 117 -9.76 22.84 4.38
C GLN A 117 -9.25 23.92 3.45
N LEU A 118 -10.11 24.90 3.10
CA LEU A 118 -9.79 25.98 2.16
C LEU A 118 -9.27 25.45 0.81
N ARG A 119 -7.97 25.56 0.56
CA ARG A 119 -7.31 25.14 -0.69
C ARG A 119 -6.48 23.85 -0.52
N THR A 120 -6.44 23.29 0.66
CA THR A 120 -5.68 22.08 0.99
C THR A 120 -6.62 20.92 1.29
N THR A 121 -6.33 19.75 0.78
CA THR A 121 -6.96 18.50 1.19
C THR A 121 -6.01 17.76 2.11
N MET A 122 -6.48 17.49 3.31
CA MET A 122 -5.79 16.67 4.30
C MET A 122 -6.22 15.22 4.11
N ILE A 123 -5.28 14.28 4.11
CA ILE A 123 -5.52 12.84 3.98
C ILE A 123 -5.05 12.19 5.26
N MET A 124 -5.99 11.60 6.00
CA MET A 124 -5.76 11.06 7.34
C MET A 124 -5.48 9.56 7.25
N THR A 125 -4.35 9.15 7.82
CA THR A 125 -3.94 7.75 7.98
C THR A 125 -3.56 7.47 9.43
N PRO A 126 -3.42 6.20 9.84
CA PRO A 126 -3.06 5.87 11.23
C PRO A 126 -1.72 6.43 11.70
N THR A 127 -0.77 6.62 10.78
CA THR A 127 0.60 6.97 11.11
C THR A 127 0.91 8.45 10.93
N GLN A 128 0.26 9.10 9.96
CA GLN A 128 0.52 10.52 9.64
C GLN A 128 -0.61 11.14 8.82
N THR A 129 -0.57 12.45 8.70
CA THR A 129 -1.46 13.23 7.83
C THR A 129 -0.68 13.72 6.63
N TYR A 130 -1.19 13.44 5.44
CA TYR A 130 -0.67 13.99 4.20
C TYR A 130 -1.48 15.21 3.76
N SER A 131 -0.91 16.02 2.91
CA SER A 131 -1.56 17.20 2.36
C SER A 131 -1.40 17.27 0.84
N THR A 132 -2.41 17.80 0.16
CA THR A 132 -2.33 18.11 -1.28
C THR A 132 -3.21 19.32 -1.61
N SER A 133 -2.90 20.01 -2.70
CA SER A 133 -3.75 21.08 -3.24
C SER A 133 -4.92 20.55 -4.10
N GLU A 134 -4.93 19.27 -4.42
CA GLU A 134 -5.94 18.62 -5.26
C GLU A 134 -7.33 18.67 -4.61
N LYS A 135 -8.37 18.78 -5.45
CA LYS A 135 -9.76 18.80 -4.96
C LYS A 135 -10.24 17.38 -4.63
N LEU A 136 -11.22 17.29 -3.72
CA LEU A 136 -11.83 16.01 -3.35
C LEU A 136 -12.43 15.27 -4.57
N ALA A 137 -13.00 15.99 -5.53
CA ALA A 137 -13.57 15.36 -6.72
C ALA A 137 -12.50 14.66 -7.56
N ASP A 138 -11.36 15.33 -7.78
CA ASP A 138 -10.24 14.80 -8.58
C ASP A 138 -9.57 13.59 -7.87
N LEU A 139 -9.50 13.63 -6.54
CA LEU A 139 -9.02 12.52 -5.73
C LEU A 139 -9.98 11.34 -5.79
N LEU A 140 -11.29 11.58 -5.68
CA LEU A 140 -12.32 10.52 -5.66
C LEU A 140 -12.31 9.68 -6.93
N GLU A 141 -12.01 10.26 -8.10
CA GLU A 141 -11.93 9.54 -9.38
C GLU A 141 -10.81 8.48 -9.41
N ARG A 142 -9.81 8.61 -8.51
CA ARG A 142 -8.65 7.72 -8.42
C ARG A 142 -8.71 6.77 -7.22
N LEU A 143 -9.78 6.86 -6.43
CA LEU A 143 -9.99 6.02 -5.26
C LEU A 143 -10.84 4.79 -5.61
N GLU A 144 -10.67 3.73 -4.80
CA GLU A 144 -11.51 2.53 -4.87
C GLU A 144 -12.98 2.85 -4.56
N ASP A 145 -13.88 1.94 -4.94
CA ASP A 145 -15.32 2.06 -4.68
C ASP A 145 -15.68 2.13 -3.19
N SER A 146 -14.76 1.72 -2.31
CA SER A 146 -14.91 1.86 -0.86
C SER A 146 -14.87 3.30 -0.37
N PHE A 147 -14.52 4.27 -1.20
CA PHE A 147 -14.54 5.69 -0.83
C PHE A 147 -15.80 6.39 -1.31
N ALA A 148 -16.28 7.31 -0.50
CA ALA A 148 -17.45 8.11 -0.85
C ALA A 148 -17.41 9.53 -0.27
N LEU A 149 -17.95 10.49 -1.03
CA LEU A 149 -18.27 11.80 -0.49
C LEU A 149 -19.41 11.66 0.54
N CYS A 150 -19.19 12.13 1.76
CA CYS A 150 -20.20 12.18 2.82
C CYS A 150 -20.61 13.62 3.16
N HIS A 151 -19.77 14.59 2.82
CA HIS A 151 -19.97 16.00 3.00
C HIS A 151 -19.29 16.77 1.87
N ARG A 152 -19.65 18.03 1.62
CA ARG A 152 -18.96 18.87 0.63
C ARG A 152 -17.45 18.97 0.84
N SER A 153 -17.00 18.75 2.07
CA SER A 153 -15.60 18.85 2.50
C SER A 153 -15.02 17.53 2.97
N TYR A 154 -15.72 16.40 2.87
CA TYR A 154 -15.23 15.11 3.36
C TYR A 154 -15.47 13.96 2.39
N ILE A 155 -14.43 13.15 2.21
CA ILE A 155 -14.49 11.77 1.67
C ILE A 155 -14.18 10.83 2.82
N ILE A 156 -14.94 9.75 2.97
CA ILE A 156 -14.68 8.69 3.95
C ILE A 156 -14.37 7.37 3.25
N ASN A 157 -13.53 6.56 3.89
CA ASN A 157 -13.36 5.15 3.54
C ASN A 157 -14.42 4.33 4.27
N LEU A 158 -15.35 3.76 3.53
CA LEU A 158 -16.48 3.00 4.08
C LEU A 158 -16.03 1.72 4.81
N LYS A 159 -14.85 1.17 4.48
CA LYS A 159 -14.24 0.04 5.21
C LYS A 159 -13.80 0.42 6.63
N MET A 160 -13.62 1.71 6.90
CA MET A 160 -13.24 2.24 8.21
C MET A 160 -14.43 2.74 9.04
N VAL A 161 -15.65 2.62 8.52
CA VAL A 161 -16.87 3.05 9.22
C VAL A 161 -17.31 1.97 10.20
N GLN A 162 -17.43 2.33 11.46
CA GLN A 162 -17.96 1.47 12.53
C GLN A 162 -19.48 1.64 12.65
N GLU A 163 -19.96 2.88 12.60
CA GLU A 163 -21.37 3.22 12.74
C GLU A 163 -21.74 4.41 11.83
N ILE A 164 -22.95 4.42 11.30
CA ILE A 164 -23.48 5.54 10.51
C ILE A 164 -24.82 6.00 11.06
N THR A 165 -24.94 7.30 11.29
CA THR A 165 -26.18 8.00 11.62
C THR A 165 -26.60 8.92 10.48
N LYS A 166 -27.73 9.61 10.60
CA LYS A 166 -28.18 10.58 9.58
C LYS A 166 -27.23 11.78 9.42
N ASP A 167 -26.51 12.12 10.48
CA ASP A 167 -25.74 13.35 10.56
C ASP A 167 -24.23 13.11 10.69
N SER A 168 -23.79 11.87 10.99
CA SER A 168 -22.38 11.54 11.17
C SER A 168 -22.06 10.08 10.88
N ALA A 169 -20.79 9.80 10.57
CA ALA A 169 -20.18 8.49 10.56
C ALA A 169 -19.10 8.41 11.65
N LEU A 170 -19.16 7.38 12.49
CA LEU A 170 -18.13 7.05 13.45
C LEU A 170 -17.14 6.07 12.79
N LEU A 171 -15.87 6.42 12.79
CA LEU A 171 -14.80 5.57 12.26
C LEU A 171 -14.22 4.67 13.35
N VAL A 172 -13.50 3.63 12.94
CA VAL A 172 -12.88 2.63 13.84
C VAL A 172 -11.84 3.22 14.79
N ASP A 173 -11.28 4.39 14.49
CA ASP A 173 -10.34 5.14 15.33
C ASP A 173 -11.07 6.10 16.32
N GLY A 174 -12.40 6.10 16.33
CA GLY A 174 -13.23 6.97 17.17
C GLY A 174 -13.49 8.35 16.56
N THR A 175 -12.98 8.66 15.37
CA THR A 175 -13.24 9.94 14.70
C THR A 175 -14.67 10.00 14.19
N SER A 176 -15.37 11.12 14.46
CA SER A 176 -16.73 11.38 13.96
C SER A 176 -16.68 12.33 12.77
N ILE A 177 -17.15 11.88 11.61
CA ILE A 177 -17.16 12.63 10.35
C ILE A 177 -18.60 13.10 10.06
N PRO A 178 -18.83 14.40 9.76
CA PRO A 178 -20.16 14.90 9.46
C PRO A 178 -20.69 14.36 8.13
N ILE A 179 -21.99 14.03 8.11
CA ILE A 179 -22.71 13.62 6.91
C ILE A 179 -23.73 14.69 6.55
N SER A 180 -23.69 15.15 5.30
CA SER A 180 -24.76 16.01 4.79
C SER A 180 -25.95 15.17 4.34
N ARG A 181 -27.18 15.64 4.59
CA ARG A 181 -28.45 14.97 4.21
C ARG A 181 -28.45 14.49 2.76
N ARG A 182 -27.85 15.26 1.86
CA ARG A 182 -27.73 14.97 0.43
C ARG A 182 -27.01 13.66 0.15
N TYR A 183 -26.01 13.27 0.98
CA TYR A 183 -25.16 12.11 0.74
C TYR A 183 -25.59 10.87 1.53
N TYR A 184 -26.43 11.02 2.54
CA TYR A 184 -26.78 9.94 3.46
C TYR A 184 -27.38 8.71 2.76
N SER A 185 -28.33 8.89 1.83
CA SER A 185 -28.97 7.77 1.12
C SER A 185 -27.95 6.98 0.29
N SER A 186 -27.13 7.68 -0.53
CA SER A 186 -26.13 7.03 -1.37
C SER A 186 -25.02 6.34 -0.56
N LEU A 187 -24.67 6.89 0.61
CA LEU A 187 -23.72 6.25 1.52
C LEU A 187 -24.27 4.96 2.09
N LYS A 188 -25.53 4.97 2.54
CA LYS A 188 -26.19 3.77 3.07
C LYS A 188 -26.27 2.65 2.03
N ASP A 189 -26.61 2.99 0.80
CA ASP A 189 -26.65 2.03 -0.30
C ASP A 189 -25.27 1.45 -0.61
N LYS A 190 -24.22 2.29 -0.63
CA LYS A 190 -22.84 1.83 -0.82
C LYS A 190 -22.36 0.91 0.30
N ILE A 191 -22.63 1.24 1.57
CA ILE A 191 -22.27 0.40 2.71
C ILE A 191 -22.94 -0.97 2.62
N ASN A 192 -24.25 -1.00 2.32
CA ASN A 192 -24.98 -2.26 2.17
C ASN A 192 -24.44 -3.14 1.05
N ASN A 193 -23.86 -2.56 0.00
CA ASN A 193 -23.26 -3.29 -1.12
C ASN A 193 -21.81 -3.74 -0.84
N LEU A 194 -21.12 -3.17 0.17
CA LEU A 194 -19.76 -3.53 0.56
C LEU A 194 -19.71 -4.66 1.59
N ILE A 195 -20.80 -4.88 2.32
CA ILE A 195 -20.95 -5.99 3.26
C ILE A 195 -21.61 -7.13 2.48
N PRO A 196 -20.89 -8.26 2.24
CA PRO A 196 -21.46 -9.43 1.56
C PRO A 196 -22.53 -10.12 2.39
#